data_007e4c72131cbc238fc4e094ab63429e
#
_entry.id   007e4c72131cbc238fc4e094ab63429e
#
_cell.length_a   1.000
_cell.length_b   1.000
_cell.length_c   1.000
_cell.angle_alpha   90.00
_cell.angle_beta   90.00
_cell.angle_gamma   90.00
#
_symmetry.space_group_name_H-M   'P 1'
#
loop_
_entity.id
_entity.type
_entity.pdbx_description
1 polymer ?
#
loop_
_entity_poly.entity_id
_entity_poly.type
_entity_poly.pdbx_seq_one_letter_code
_entity_poly.pdbx_strand_id
1 'polypeptide(L)'
;NFDNSQCWVSGFSFGSLIAMQLLMRRPEINGFVSISPPANIRDFSFLAPCPSSGLVVHGDEDKIVDTDSVGKMVERLQSQKGIEITYKNIAGANHFYNDHMDVLDKTVNDYLDERLAVPESPSIEVISPPEEDASQDE
;
A
#
# COMPACT_ATOMS: atom_id res chain seq x y z
N ASN A 1 -2.49 23.86 12.45
CA ASN A 1 -3.04 23.07 12.33
C ASN A 1 -2.55 22.02 11.54
N PHE A 2 -2.95 21.88 10.61
CA PHE A 2 -2.64 20.83 9.92
C PHE A 2 -1.55 21.05 9.01
N ASP A 3 -0.96 22.14 8.99
CA ASP A 3 0.06 22.45 8.05
C ASP A 3 1.18 21.51 8.12
N ASN A 4 1.52 21.04 9.30
CA ASN A 4 2.63 20.12 9.44
C ASN A 4 2.21 18.69 9.45
N SER A 5 0.93 18.41 9.26
CA SER A 5 0.47 17.06 9.27
C SER A 5 0.77 16.39 7.97
N GLN A 6 1.03 15.10 8.04
CA GLN A 6 1.22 14.29 6.87
C GLN A 6 -0.07 13.60 6.54
N CYS A 7 -0.42 13.56 5.26
CA CYS A 7 -1.62 12.89 4.80
C CYS A 7 -1.21 11.67 3.98
N TRP A 8 -1.68 10.50 4.39
CA TRP A 8 -1.33 9.26 3.74
C TRP A 8 -2.57 8.51 3.35
N VAL A 9 -2.45 7.62 2.38
CA VAL A 9 -3.57 6.79 1.97
C VAL A 9 -3.11 5.34 2.01
N SER A 10 -4.00 4.46 2.43
CA SER A 10 -3.68 3.05 2.55
C SER A 10 -4.86 2.24 2.06
N GLY A 11 -4.61 1.12 1.41
CA GLY A 11 -5.67 0.26 0.94
C GLY A 11 -5.21 -1.17 0.83
N PHE A 12 -6.16 -2.09 0.96
CA PHE A 12 -5.92 -3.51 0.89
C PHE A 12 -6.67 -4.08 -0.30
N SER A 13 -6.01 -4.85 -1.12
CA SER A 13 -6.59 -5.54 -2.25
C SER A 13 -7.28 -4.53 -3.19
N PHE A 14 -8.57 -4.67 -3.45
CA PHE A 14 -9.27 -3.72 -4.31
C PHE A 14 -9.21 -2.31 -3.74
N GLY A 15 -9.21 -2.18 -2.40
CA GLY A 15 -9.03 -0.89 -1.76
C GLY A 15 -7.69 -0.25 -2.09
N SER A 16 -6.68 -1.08 -2.38
CA SER A 16 -5.40 -0.56 -2.82
C SER A 16 -5.54 0.18 -4.16
N LEU A 17 -6.33 -0.37 -5.08
CA LEU A 17 -6.55 0.30 -6.34
C LEU A 17 -7.23 1.65 -6.13
N ILE A 18 -8.24 1.68 -5.28
CA ILE A 18 -8.95 2.92 -4.99
C ILE A 18 -8.03 3.93 -4.32
N ALA A 19 -7.20 3.45 -3.39
CA ALA A 19 -6.26 4.32 -2.70
C ALA A 19 -5.27 4.94 -3.70
N MET A 20 -4.79 4.15 -4.65
CA MET A 20 -3.84 4.66 -5.62
C MET A 20 -4.50 5.65 -6.58
N GLN A 21 -5.77 5.42 -6.92
CA GLN A 21 -6.49 6.39 -7.73
C GLN A 21 -6.69 7.70 -6.98
N LEU A 22 -6.94 7.62 -5.68
CA LEU A 22 -7.07 8.81 -4.88
C LEU A 22 -5.75 9.55 -4.80
N LEU A 23 -4.66 8.80 -4.67
CA LEU A 23 -3.32 9.40 -4.65
C LEU A 23 -3.09 10.25 -5.89
N MET A 24 -3.54 9.79 -7.04
CA MET A 24 -3.32 10.53 -8.28
C MET A 24 -4.14 11.81 -8.34
N ARG A 25 -5.22 11.89 -7.56
CA ARG A 25 -6.08 13.06 -7.61
C ARG A 25 -5.84 14.05 -6.50
N ARG A 26 -5.14 13.66 -5.45
CA ARG A 26 -4.99 14.50 -4.27
C ARG A 26 -3.53 14.82 -4.05
N PRO A 27 -3.07 15.95 -4.53
CA PRO A 27 -1.63 16.26 -4.42
C PRO A 27 -1.16 16.46 -2.98
N GLU A 28 -2.09 16.64 -2.05
CA GLU A 28 -1.67 16.80 -0.66
C GLU A 28 -1.28 15.49 0.00
N ILE A 29 -1.51 14.35 -0.67
CA ILE A 29 -1.15 13.07 -0.08
C ILE A 29 0.36 12.88 -0.15
N ASN A 30 0.96 12.59 1.00
CA ASN A 30 2.41 12.52 1.14
C ASN A 30 2.98 11.14 0.85
N GLY A 31 2.17 10.11 0.92
CA GLY A 31 2.65 8.75 0.65
C GLY A 31 1.52 7.76 0.72
N PHE A 32 1.84 6.50 0.44
CA PHE A 32 0.81 5.47 0.38
C PHE A 32 1.31 4.17 0.94
N VAL A 33 0.37 3.32 1.37
CA VAL A 33 0.64 1.95 1.74
C VAL A 33 -0.33 1.09 0.94
N SER A 34 0.19 0.27 0.05
CA SER A 34 -0.61 -0.56 -0.83
C SER A 34 -0.40 -2.01 -0.41
N ILE A 35 -1.45 -2.64 0.07
CA ILE A 35 -1.36 -4.00 0.61
C ILE A 35 -2.08 -4.94 -0.34
N SER A 36 -1.36 -5.92 -0.84
CA SER A 36 -1.88 -6.92 -1.78
C SER A 36 -2.57 -6.29 -2.98
N PRO A 37 -1.89 -5.39 -3.70
CA PRO A 37 -2.53 -4.74 -4.85
C PRO A 37 -2.86 -5.79 -5.92
N PRO A 38 -4.06 -5.76 -6.48
CA PRO A 38 -4.49 -6.80 -7.42
C PRO A 38 -3.95 -6.55 -8.82
N ALA A 39 -2.64 -6.58 -8.96
CA ALA A 39 -1.97 -6.20 -10.19
C ALA A 39 -2.19 -7.20 -11.33
N ASN A 40 -2.62 -8.41 -11.01
CA ASN A 40 -2.92 -9.40 -12.03
C ASN A 40 -4.31 -9.21 -12.65
N ILE A 41 -5.19 -8.49 -11.95
CA ILE A 41 -6.56 -8.30 -12.40
C ILE A 41 -6.80 -6.88 -12.87
N ARG A 42 -6.14 -5.92 -12.23
CA ARG A 42 -6.35 -4.51 -12.53
C ARG A 42 -5.08 -3.89 -13.07
N ASP A 43 -5.26 -2.89 -13.89
CA ASP A 43 -4.15 -2.19 -14.53
C ASP A 43 -3.76 -1.00 -13.66
N PHE A 44 -2.50 -0.99 -13.22
CA PHE A 44 -1.98 0.10 -12.41
C PHE A 44 -1.09 1.04 -13.22
N SER A 45 -1.17 0.98 -14.55
CA SER A 45 -0.31 1.83 -15.36
C SER A 45 -0.64 3.32 -15.21
N PHE A 46 -1.79 3.64 -14.63
CA PHE A 46 -2.11 5.07 -14.41
C PHE A 46 -1.13 5.71 -13.43
N LEU A 47 -0.31 4.91 -12.74
CA LEU A 47 0.66 5.44 -11.81
C LEU A 47 1.97 5.82 -12.49
N ALA A 48 1.91 6.29 -13.69
CA ALA A 48 3.08 6.76 -14.41
C ALA A 48 2.86 8.18 -14.88
N PRO A 49 3.39 9.16 -14.17
CA PRO A 49 4.31 9.04 -13.04
C PRO A 49 3.56 8.91 -11.71
N CYS A 50 4.16 8.17 -10.82
CA CYS A 50 3.63 8.05 -9.48
C CYS A 50 4.04 9.28 -8.68
N PRO A 51 3.10 9.93 -8.01
CA PRO A 51 3.38 11.23 -7.43
C PRO A 51 4.10 11.21 -6.08
N SER A 52 4.21 10.07 -5.42
CA SER A 52 4.89 10.05 -4.14
C SER A 52 5.46 8.69 -3.84
N SER A 53 6.38 8.65 -2.89
CA SER A 53 6.97 7.41 -2.43
C SER A 53 5.98 6.65 -1.58
N GLY A 54 6.13 5.35 -1.50
CA GLY A 54 5.20 4.56 -0.73
C GLY A 54 5.69 3.15 -0.47
N LEU A 55 4.83 2.37 0.17
CA LEU A 55 5.11 1.00 0.54
C LEU A 55 4.14 0.07 -0.17
N VAL A 56 4.65 -1.01 -0.73
CA VAL A 56 3.84 -2.08 -1.28
C VAL A 56 4.15 -3.35 -0.48
N VAL A 57 3.10 -3.99 0.02
CA VAL A 57 3.26 -5.21 0.81
C VAL A 57 2.48 -6.33 0.14
N HIS A 58 3.08 -7.50 0.08
CA HIS A 58 2.43 -8.65 -0.54
C HIS A 58 2.88 -9.93 0.16
N GLY A 59 1.97 -10.89 0.29
CA GLY A 59 2.32 -12.18 0.85
C GLY A 59 2.74 -13.13 -0.25
N ASP A 60 3.78 -13.91 -0.01
CA ASP A 60 4.31 -14.76 -1.07
C ASP A 60 3.51 -16.05 -1.25
N GLU A 61 2.52 -16.31 -0.39
CA GLU A 61 1.61 -17.42 -0.57
C GLU A 61 0.22 -16.95 -0.97
N ASP A 62 0.14 -15.77 -1.54
CA ASP A 62 -1.13 -15.21 -2.00
C ASP A 62 -1.56 -15.98 -3.26
N LYS A 63 -2.72 -16.62 -3.18
CA LYS A 63 -3.22 -17.40 -4.29
C LYS A 63 -4.22 -16.64 -5.13
N ILE A 64 -4.57 -15.46 -4.74
CA ILE A 64 -5.50 -14.63 -5.47
C ILE A 64 -4.75 -13.67 -6.39
N VAL A 65 -3.66 -13.10 -5.90
CA VAL A 65 -2.81 -12.19 -6.67
C VAL A 65 -1.42 -12.77 -6.68
N ASP A 66 -0.90 -13.08 -7.85
CA ASP A 66 0.41 -13.71 -7.92
C ASP A 66 1.52 -12.69 -7.69
N THR A 67 2.61 -13.17 -7.10
CA THR A 67 3.72 -12.30 -6.76
C THR A 67 4.42 -11.74 -7.98
N ASP A 68 4.35 -12.45 -9.10
CA ASP A 68 4.99 -12.00 -10.32
C ASP A 68 4.37 -10.71 -10.82
N SER A 69 3.04 -10.64 -10.81
CA SER A 69 2.35 -9.44 -11.27
C SER A 69 2.64 -8.24 -10.38
N VAL A 70 2.65 -8.46 -9.06
CA VAL A 70 2.96 -7.39 -8.13
C VAL A 70 4.41 -6.96 -8.28
N GLY A 71 5.31 -7.92 -8.46
CA GLY A 71 6.72 -7.60 -8.65
C GLY A 71 6.95 -6.73 -9.88
N LYS A 72 6.25 -7.03 -10.97
CA LYS A 72 6.39 -6.23 -12.18
C LYS A 72 5.84 -4.83 -11.99
N MET A 73 4.73 -4.71 -11.27
CA MET A 73 4.19 -3.40 -10.96
C MET A 73 5.19 -2.59 -10.15
N VAL A 74 5.79 -3.22 -9.13
CA VAL A 74 6.74 -2.56 -8.27
C VAL A 74 7.98 -2.13 -9.07
N GLU A 75 8.48 -3.00 -9.93
CA GLU A 75 9.63 -2.66 -10.75
C GLU A 75 9.37 -1.42 -11.59
N ARG A 76 8.18 -1.35 -12.16
CA ARG A 76 7.82 -0.20 -12.98
C ARG A 76 7.80 1.06 -12.14
N LEU A 77 7.26 0.98 -10.94
CA LEU A 77 7.24 2.14 -10.06
C LEU A 77 8.63 2.52 -9.59
N GLN A 78 9.46 1.52 -9.30
CA GLN A 78 10.81 1.79 -8.82
C GLN A 78 11.70 2.41 -9.88
N SER A 79 11.34 2.27 -11.13
CA SER A 79 12.15 2.86 -12.20
C SER A 79 11.96 4.36 -12.32
N GLN A 80 11.00 4.91 -11.60
CA GLN A 80 10.75 6.35 -11.70
C GLN A 80 11.70 7.11 -10.79
N LYS A 81 12.13 8.27 -11.26
CA LYS A 81 13.06 9.09 -10.51
C LYS A 81 12.30 9.99 -9.55
N GLY A 82 12.95 10.30 -8.44
CA GLY A 82 12.37 11.26 -7.51
C GLY A 82 11.48 10.64 -6.45
N ILE A 83 11.18 9.35 -6.55
CA ILE A 83 10.42 8.67 -5.52
C ILE A 83 11.10 7.37 -5.18
N GLU A 84 10.76 6.85 -4.02
CA GLU A 84 11.32 5.59 -3.54
C GLU A 84 10.18 4.66 -3.17
N ILE A 85 10.09 3.54 -3.86
CA ILE A 85 9.04 2.56 -3.60
C ILE A 85 9.66 1.41 -2.81
N THR A 86 9.16 1.20 -1.61
CA THR A 86 9.62 0.12 -0.75
C THR A 86 8.69 -1.07 -0.96
N TYR A 87 9.27 -2.23 -1.20
CA TYR A 87 8.49 -3.44 -1.44
C TYR A 87 8.84 -4.45 -0.37
N LYS A 88 7.85 -4.90 0.37
CA LYS A 88 8.04 -5.90 1.42
C LYS A 88 7.19 -7.12 1.10
N ASN A 89 7.84 -8.26 1.06
CA ASN A 89 7.16 -9.51 0.80
C ASN A 89 7.14 -10.29 2.10
N ILE A 90 5.95 -10.71 2.54
CA ILE A 90 5.82 -11.39 3.81
C ILE A 90 5.78 -12.89 3.56
N ALA A 91 6.78 -13.59 4.06
CA ALA A 91 6.94 -15.01 3.82
C ALA A 91 5.79 -15.78 4.45
N GLY A 92 5.20 -16.68 3.68
CA GLY A 92 4.14 -17.55 4.18
C GLY A 92 2.77 -16.92 4.25
N ALA A 93 2.63 -15.64 3.94
CA ALA A 93 1.35 -14.97 4.10
C ALA A 93 0.48 -15.17 2.85
N ASN A 94 -0.81 -15.44 3.09
CA ASN A 94 -1.76 -15.53 1.98
C ASN A 94 -2.35 -14.14 1.71
N HIS A 95 -3.36 -14.09 0.85
CA HIS A 95 -3.92 -12.81 0.44
C HIS A 95 -4.48 -12.02 1.62
N PHE A 96 -5.03 -12.70 2.61
CA PHE A 96 -5.64 -12.04 3.74
C PHE A 96 -4.75 -11.99 4.97
N TYR A 97 -3.51 -12.45 4.83
CA TYR A 97 -2.53 -12.43 5.92
C TYR A 97 -3.00 -13.20 7.14
N ASN A 98 -3.73 -14.30 6.91
CA ASN A 98 -4.15 -15.16 8.01
C ASN A 98 -2.90 -15.65 8.73
N ASP A 99 -2.91 -15.57 10.04
CA ASP A 99 -1.78 -15.96 10.89
C ASP A 99 -0.54 -15.09 10.70
N HIS A 100 -0.65 -14.01 9.92
CA HIS A 100 0.50 -13.14 9.69
C HIS A 100 0.15 -11.67 9.88
N MET A 101 -0.97 -11.40 10.56
CA MET A 101 -1.36 -10.02 10.79
C MET A 101 -0.35 -9.26 11.63
N ASP A 102 0.29 -9.97 12.57
CA ASP A 102 1.29 -9.31 13.40
C ASP A 102 2.47 -8.84 12.56
N VAL A 103 2.89 -9.69 11.62
CA VAL A 103 4.01 -9.33 10.75
C VAL A 103 3.62 -8.19 9.84
N LEU A 104 2.40 -8.21 9.33
CA LEU A 104 1.92 -7.14 8.47
C LEU A 104 1.89 -5.82 9.23
N ASP A 105 1.32 -5.84 10.43
CA ASP A 105 1.26 -4.62 11.23
C ASP A 105 2.64 -4.08 11.52
N LYS A 106 3.56 -4.96 11.90
CA LYS A 106 4.89 -4.51 12.20
C LYS A 106 5.57 -3.94 10.96
N THR A 107 5.38 -4.58 9.82
CA THR A 107 6.00 -4.12 8.57
C THR A 107 5.51 -2.72 8.22
N VAL A 108 4.20 -2.50 8.31
CA VAL A 108 3.63 -1.21 7.98
C VAL A 108 4.08 -0.16 8.98
N ASN A 109 4.04 -0.50 10.27
CA ASN A 109 4.40 0.47 11.29
C ASN A 109 5.88 0.83 11.23
N ASP A 110 6.74 -0.14 10.97
CA ASP A 110 8.17 0.15 10.85
C ASP A 110 8.42 1.10 9.68
N TYR A 111 7.72 0.88 8.57
CA TYR A 111 7.88 1.75 7.43
C TYR A 111 7.41 3.16 7.74
N LEU A 112 6.24 3.27 8.39
CA LEU A 112 5.71 4.58 8.72
C LEU A 112 6.59 5.30 9.73
N ASP A 113 7.12 4.59 10.71
CA ASP A 113 8.03 5.20 11.66
C ASP A 113 9.26 5.77 10.96
N GLU A 114 9.76 5.04 10.00
CA GLU A 114 10.93 5.50 9.27
C GLU A 114 10.62 6.72 8.44
N ARG A 115 9.47 6.71 7.74
CA ARG A 115 9.09 7.83 6.89
C ARG A 115 8.61 9.03 7.66
N LEU A 116 8.02 8.81 8.83
CA LEU A 116 7.42 9.87 9.60
C LEU A 116 8.21 10.18 10.84
N ALA A 117 9.49 10.16 10.75
CA ALA A 117 10.38 10.35 11.90
C ALA A 117 10.26 11.76 12.46
N VAL A 118 9.03 12.18 12.73
CA VAL A 118 8.74 13.48 13.31
C VAL A 118 7.75 13.30 14.44
N PRO A 119 7.66 14.23 15.36
CA PRO A 119 6.81 14.03 16.54
C PRO A 119 5.32 14.10 16.28
N GLU A 120 4.87 14.76 15.21
CA GLU A 120 3.46 14.90 15.02
C GLU A 120 2.83 13.61 14.55
N SER A 121 1.59 13.39 14.91
CA SER A 121 0.85 12.26 14.45
C SER A 121 0.37 12.50 13.03
N PRO A 122 0.49 11.52 12.16
CA PRO A 122 0.01 11.68 10.79
C PRO A 122 -1.49 11.47 10.69
N SER A 123 -2.06 11.99 9.62
CA SER A 123 -3.43 11.68 9.24
C SER A 123 -3.36 10.58 8.20
N ILE A 124 -4.01 9.47 8.48
CA ILE A 124 -3.99 8.34 7.56
C ILE A 124 -5.41 8.01 7.15
N GLU A 125 -5.62 7.99 5.84
CA GLU A 125 -6.91 7.66 5.30
C GLU A 125 -6.85 6.21 4.84
N VAL A 126 -7.65 5.34 5.43
CA VAL A 126 -7.63 3.92 5.13
C VAL A 126 -8.84 3.57 4.29
N ILE A 127 -8.61 2.91 3.17
CA ILE A 127 -9.66 2.54 2.26
C ILE A 127 -9.73 1.04 2.17
N SER A 128 -10.91 0.49 2.47
CA SER A 128 -11.12 -0.94 2.42
C SER A 128 -12.28 -1.25 1.51
N PRO A 129 -12.22 -2.37 0.78
CA PRO A 129 -13.36 -2.73 -0.07
C PRO A 129 -14.55 -3.15 0.77
N PRO A 130 -15.75 -2.95 0.28
CA PRO A 130 -16.95 -3.31 1.08
C PRO A 130 -16.98 -4.76 1.47
N GLU A 131 -16.62 -5.64 0.60
CA GLU A 131 -16.66 -7.03 0.97
C GLU A 131 -15.64 -7.35 2.00
N GLU A 132 -14.56 -6.59 2.06
CA GLU A 132 -13.60 -6.82 3.08
C GLU A 132 -14.12 -6.44 4.41
N ASP A 133 -14.86 -5.37 4.46
CA ASP A 133 -15.46 -5.00 5.70
C ASP A 133 -16.33 -6.09 6.23
N ALA A 134 -17.06 -6.73 5.38
CA ALA A 134 -17.91 -7.80 5.84
C ALA A 134 -17.08 -8.98 6.26
N SER A 135 -16.02 -9.25 5.55
CA SER A 135 -15.28 -10.44 5.86
C SER A 135 -14.43 -10.29 7.06
N GLN A 136 -14.18 -9.07 7.50
CA GLN A 136 -13.41 -8.93 8.66
C GLN A 136 -13.99 -9.50 9.81
N ASP A 137 -15.24 -9.70 9.73
CA ASP A 137 -15.85 -10.28 10.82
C ASP A 137 -15.47 -11.65 10.95
N GLU A 138 -14.90 -12.21 9.99
CA GLU A 138 -14.58 -13.49 10.08
C GLU A 138 -13.70 -13.88 10.91
#